data_a3cd862691946a93138ea0abac05dd54
#
_entry.id   a3cd862691946a93138ea0abac05dd54
#
_cell.length_a   1.000
_cell.length_b   1.000
_cell.length_c   1.000
_cell.angle_alpha   90.00
_cell.angle_beta   90.00
_cell.angle_gamma   90.00
#
_symmetry.space_group_name_H-M   'P 1'
#
loop_
_entity.id
_entity.type
_entity.pdbx_description
1 polymer ?
#
loop_
_entity_poly.entity_id
_entity_poly.type
_entity_poly.pdbx_seq_one_letter_code
_entity_poly.pdbx_strand_id
1 'polypeptide(L)'
;MSSFLFTSESVSEGHPDKVADQISDAILDAILAQDNLSRVAAETLCNTGLIVLAGEITTNAFVDYAQIARGVVKRIGYDNAEYGMDFRACGVLVNYDRQSNDIAQGVDKAQDDPLNQGAGDQGLMFGYACDETPQLMPLPIYLAHRLVQRQSEVRRDGRLPWVGPDAKSQVTVRYVDGKPDSIDTVVLSTQHLPDVDYKQISSAVIDEIIKPILPKNLVKGDVRFLVNPTGRFVVGGPHGDCGLTGRKIIVDTYGGAAPHGGGAFSGKDPSKVDRSAAYAARYVAKNVVAAGLASKCLVQLSYAIGVARPTSVMVTTSGTGKISDDRIAELVQKHFDLRPKGIIQMLDLLRPIYEKTAAYGHFGRDEPEFTWERTDKAKALVADAGVKVAA
;
A
#
# COMPACT_ATOMS: atom_id res chain seq x y z
N MET A 1 -16.52 -26.97 13.80
CA MET A 1 -15.48 -26.34 12.97
C MET A 1 -16.15 -25.38 12.01
N SER A 2 -15.84 -24.08 12.11
CA SER A 2 -16.26 -23.10 11.10
C SER A 2 -15.25 -23.12 9.94
N SER A 3 -15.75 -23.17 8.71
CA SER A 3 -14.89 -23.11 7.52
C SER A 3 -15.46 -22.10 6.52
N PHE A 4 -14.59 -21.25 5.97
CA PHE A 4 -14.97 -20.27 4.95
C PHE A 4 -13.81 -20.04 3.98
N LEU A 5 -14.13 -19.47 2.82
CA LEU A 5 -13.14 -19.00 1.85
C LEU A 5 -13.02 -17.48 1.96
N PHE A 6 -11.79 -16.97 1.92
CA PHE A 6 -11.52 -15.55 1.86
C PHE A 6 -10.53 -15.25 0.73
N THR A 7 -10.79 -14.18 0.00
CA THR A 7 -10.04 -13.84 -1.21
C THR A 7 -9.53 -12.41 -1.14
N SER A 8 -8.28 -12.21 -1.54
CA SER A 8 -7.72 -10.89 -1.81
C SER A 8 -7.09 -10.85 -3.20
N GLU A 9 -6.99 -9.64 -3.75
CA GLU A 9 -6.35 -9.41 -5.04
C GLU A 9 -5.24 -8.38 -4.94
N SER A 10 -4.32 -8.40 -5.90
CA SER A 10 -3.30 -7.39 -6.09
C SER A 10 -3.04 -7.15 -7.57
N VAL A 11 -2.35 -6.07 -7.88
CA VAL A 11 -1.97 -5.68 -9.24
C VAL A 11 -0.49 -5.33 -9.32
N SER A 12 0.11 -5.52 -10.50
CA SER A 12 1.53 -5.24 -10.72
C SER A 12 1.82 -3.73 -10.82
N GLU A 13 3.11 -3.38 -10.83
CA GLU A 13 3.58 -2.01 -11.06
C GLU A 13 3.12 -1.42 -12.39
N GLY A 14 2.85 -2.27 -13.40
CA GLY A 14 2.38 -1.86 -14.74
C GLY A 14 0.87 -1.72 -14.87
N HIS A 15 0.09 -2.06 -13.83
CA HIS A 15 -1.34 -1.78 -13.84
C HIS A 15 -1.59 -0.26 -13.93
N PRO A 16 -2.54 0.22 -14.76
CA PRO A 16 -2.70 1.66 -15.01
C PRO A 16 -2.89 2.50 -13.73
N ASP A 17 -3.68 2.05 -12.77
CA ASP A 17 -3.82 2.77 -11.50
C ASP A 17 -2.49 2.81 -10.71
N LYS A 18 -1.68 1.73 -10.76
CA LYS A 18 -0.38 1.73 -10.07
C LYS A 18 0.69 2.50 -10.83
N VAL A 19 0.59 2.64 -12.15
CA VAL A 19 1.39 3.61 -12.91
C VAL A 19 1.11 5.03 -12.42
N ALA A 20 -0.17 5.38 -12.26
CA ALA A 20 -0.57 6.68 -11.73
C ALA A 20 -0.07 6.93 -10.31
N ASP A 21 -0.24 5.96 -9.40
CA ASP A 21 0.25 6.04 -8.02
C ASP A 21 1.77 6.23 -7.96
N GLN A 22 2.53 5.48 -8.74
CA GLN A 22 3.99 5.58 -8.78
C GLN A 22 4.47 6.93 -9.32
N ILE A 23 3.79 7.50 -10.31
CA ILE A 23 4.12 8.84 -10.83
C ILE A 23 3.85 9.90 -9.75
N SER A 24 2.69 9.84 -9.08
CA SER A 24 2.32 10.78 -8.02
C SER A 24 3.30 10.73 -6.85
N ASP A 25 3.72 9.53 -6.41
CA ASP A 25 4.70 9.38 -5.33
C ASP A 25 6.14 9.71 -5.75
N ALA A 26 6.53 9.48 -7.01
CA ALA A 26 7.83 9.92 -7.53
C ALA A 26 7.95 11.46 -7.56
N ILE A 27 6.86 12.15 -7.90
CA ILE A 27 6.79 13.61 -7.84
C ILE A 27 6.91 14.08 -6.39
N LEU A 28 6.21 13.46 -5.46
CA LEU A 28 6.31 13.74 -4.03
C LEU A 28 7.74 13.57 -3.53
N ASP A 29 8.39 12.46 -3.84
CA ASP A 29 9.76 12.17 -3.40
C ASP A 29 10.77 13.18 -3.98
N ALA A 30 10.64 13.55 -5.26
CA ALA A 30 11.51 14.54 -5.89
C ALA A 30 11.38 15.94 -5.26
N ILE A 31 10.19 16.28 -4.78
CA ILE A 31 9.93 17.54 -4.07
C ILE A 31 10.51 17.46 -2.64
N LEU A 32 10.21 16.40 -1.88
CA LEU A 32 10.68 16.25 -0.51
C LEU A 32 12.20 16.17 -0.39
N ALA A 33 12.87 15.67 -1.43
CA ALA A 33 14.34 15.65 -1.49
C ALA A 33 14.97 17.05 -1.48
N GLN A 34 14.25 18.09 -1.93
CA GLN A 34 14.71 19.48 -1.99
C GLN A 34 14.06 20.38 -0.95
N ASP A 35 12.79 20.13 -0.63
CA ASP A 35 12.00 20.89 0.35
C ASP A 35 11.06 19.94 1.10
N ASN A 36 11.54 19.43 2.24
CA ASN A 36 10.83 18.42 3.03
C ASN A 36 9.62 18.98 3.81
N LEU A 37 9.40 20.31 3.78
CA LEU A 37 8.23 20.95 4.38
C LEU A 37 7.14 21.28 3.35
N SER A 38 7.32 20.88 2.11
CA SER A 38 6.36 21.08 1.03
C SER A 38 4.99 20.48 1.34
N ARG A 39 3.96 21.13 0.80
CA ARG A 39 2.59 20.61 0.80
C ARG A 39 2.29 20.07 -0.58
N VAL A 40 2.01 18.77 -0.67
CA VAL A 40 1.83 18.06 -1.94
C VAL A 40 0.56 17.23 -1.90
N ALA A 41 -0.28 17.42 -2.89
CA ALA A 41 -1.40 16.56 -3.25
C ALA A 41 -1.34 16.38 -4.77
N ALA A 42 -0.53 15.43 -5.23
CA ALA A 42 -0.28 15.16 -6.64
C ALA A 42 -1.16 14.04 -7.14
N GLU A 43 -2.03 14.35 -8.09
CA GLU A 43 -2.93 13.40 -8.75
C GLU A 43 -2.46 13.15 -10.17
N THR A 44 -2.59 11.92 -10.63
CA THR A 44 -2.18 11.49 -11.96
C THR A 44 -3.31 10.73 -12.64
N LEU A 45 -3.56 11.02 -13.91
CA LEU A 45 -4.35 10.20 -14.82
C LEU A 45 -3.43 9.67 -15.90
N CYS A 46 -3.52 8.37 -16.18
CA CYS A 46 -2.80 7.69 -17.27
C CYS A 46 -3.80 7.05 -18.22
N ASN A 47 -3.66 7.32 -19.53
CA ASN A 47 -4.42 6.65 -20.59
C ASN A 47 -3.52 6.46 -21.80
N THR A 48 -4.01 5.87 -22.87
CA THR A 48 -3.25 5.63 -24.11
C THR A 48 -2.44 6.85 -24.54
N GLY A 49 -1.11 6.75 -24.44
CA GLY A 49 -0.18 7.79 -24.89
C GLY A 49 -0.27 9.14 -24.16
N LEU A 50 -1.01 9.23 -23.04
CA LEU A 50 -1.25 10.48 -22.32
C LEU A 50 -1.12 10.31 -20.81
N ILE A 51 -0.45 11.26 -20.17
CA ILE A 51 -0.38 11.46 -18.73
C ILE A 51 -0.87 12.87 -18.42
N VAL A 52 -1.79 13.00 -17.47
CA VAL A 52 -2.26 14.28 -16.93
C VAL A 52 -1.87 14.33 -15.45
N LEU A 53 -1.14 15.35 -15.08
CA LEU A 53 -0.70 15.66 -13.72
C LEU A 53 -1.50 16.86 -13.23
N ALA A 54 -2.21 16.71 -12.13
CA ALA A 54 -3.04 17.76 -11.56
C ALA A 54 -3.00 17.71 -10.03
N GLY A 55 -3.57 18.70 -9.37
CA GLY A 55 -3.64 18.79 -7.90
C GLY A 55 -3.02 20.06 -7.36
N GLU A 56 -2.64 20.06 -6.08
CA GLU A 56 -2.15 21.25 -5.38
C GLU A 56 -0.74 20.99 -4.82
N ILE A 57 0.20 21.87 -5.16
CA ILE A 57 1.58 21.82 -4.70
C ILE A 57 2.02 23.22 -4.23
N THR A 58 2.47 23.29 -2.97
CA THR A 58 3.16 24.47 -2.40
C THR A 58 4.55 24.04 -1.99
N THR A 59 5.56 24.52 -2.72
CA THR A 59 6.96 24.12 -2.53
C THR A 59 7.93 25.20 -2.97
N ASN A 60 9.16 25.15 -2.43
CA ASN A 60 10.31 25.90 -2.94
C ASN A 60 11.21 25.01 -3.85
N ALA A 61 10.88 23.72 -4.01
CA ALA A 61 11.61 22.82 -4.88
C ALA A 61 11.37 23.16 -6.35
N PHE A 62 12.38 22.90 -7.18
CA PHE A 62 12.26 22.96 -8.62
C PHE A 62 12.44 21.55 -9.22
N VAL A 63 11.37 21.01 -9.80
CA VAL A 63 11.36 19.66 -10.37
C VAL A 63 10.76 19.66 -11.78
N ASP A 64 11.31 18.83 -12.65
CA ASP A 64 10.76 18.58 -13.99
C ASP A 64 9.73 17.45 -13.90
N TYR A 65 8.47 17.81 -13.71
CA TYR A 65 7.35 16.87 -13.56
C TYR A 65 7.23 15.91 -14.76
N ALA A 66 7.43 16.43 -15.97
CA ALA A 66 7.32 15.63 -17.18
C ALA A 66 8.43 14.57 -17.27
N GLN A 67 9.66 14.92 -16.90
CA GLN A 67 10.77 13.97 -16.87
C GLN A 67 10.61 12.93 -15.76
N ILE A 68 10.09 13.31 -14.59
CA ILE A 68 9.78 12.35 -13.51
C ILE A 68 8.75 11.34 -14.00
N ALA A 69 7.62 11.79 -14.57
CA ALA A 69 6.58 10.90 -15.08
C ALA A 69 7.13 9.93 -16.16
N ARG A 70 7.90 10.43 -17.11
CA ARG A 70 8.56 9.59 -18.14
C ARG A 70 9.56 8.61 -17.54
N GLY A 71 10.30 9.01 -16.51
CA GLY A 71 11.24 8.16 -15.78
C GLY A 71 10.55 6.96 -15.14
N VAL A 72 9.39 7.20 -14.51
CA VAL A 72 8.55 6.13 -13.92
C VAL A 72 8.03 5.18 -15.01
N VAL A 73 7.45 5.71 -16.08
CA VAL A 73 6.93 4.91 -17.21
C VAL A 73 8.04 4.04 -17.83
N LYS A 74 9.25 4.60 -17.99
CA LYS A 74 10.44 3.88 -18.46
C LYS A 74 10.83 2.75 -17.51
N ARG A 75 10.92 3.04 -16.20
CA ARG A 75 11.30 2.06 -15.17
C ARG A 75 10.33 0.90 -15.08
N ILE A 76 9.03 1.15 -15.24
CA ILE A 76 7.98 0.12 -15.29
C ILE A 76 8.16 -0.78 -16.52
N GLY A 77 8.71 -0.27 -17.63
CA GLY A 77 8.95 -1.03 -18.84
C GLY A 77 7.97 -0.73 -19.98
N TYR A 78 7.32 0.42 -19.94
CA TYR A 78 6.56 0.94 -21.08
C TYR A 78 7.50 1.72 -21.99
N ASP A 79 8.26 1.01 -22.79
CA ASP A 79 9.35 1.49 -23.66
C ASP A 79 9.12 1.17 -25.14
N ASN A 80 7.95 0.64 -25.48
CA ASN A 80 7.55 0.26 -26.83
C ASN A 80 6.18 0.87 -27.16
N ALA A 81 6.06 1.46 -28.34
CA ALA A 81 4.80 2.03 -28.85
C ALA A 81 3.66 1.00 -28.96
N GLU A 82 3.97 -0.29 -29.13
CA GLU A 82 2.98 -1.38 -29.17
C GLU A 82 2.20 -1.53 -27.85
N TYR A 83 2.77 -1.09 -26.73
CA TYR A 83 2.05 -1.02 -25.46
C TYR A 83 1.05 0.14 -25.38
N GLY A 84 0.95 0.98 -26.44
CA GLY A 84 0.11 2.18 -26.42
C GLY A 84 0.54 3.25 -25.40
N MET A 85 1.65 3.02 -24.72
CA MET A 85 2.33 3.93 -23.78
C MET A 85 3.83 3.77 -23.99
N ASP A 86 4.50 4.81 -24.45
CA ASP A 86 5.97 4.84 -24.64
C ASP A 86 6.51 6.08 -23.93
N PHE A 87 7.43 5.89 -22.98
CA PHE A 87 8.01 6.98 -22.18
C PHE A 87 8.63 8.08 -23.03
N ARG A 88 9.09 7.79 -24.27
CA ARG A 88 9.69 8.75 -25.20
C ARG A 88 8.66 9.64 -25.89
N ALA A 89 7.47 9.10 -26.16
CA ALA A 89 6.48 9.71 -27.05
C ALA A 89 5.18 10.10 -26.35
N CYS A 90 4.87 9.61 -25.14
CA CYS A 90 3.63 9.94 -24.43
C CYS A 90 3.52 11.45 -24.16
N GLY A 91 2.34 12.02 -24.33
CA GLY A 91 2.04 13.39 -23.93
C GLY A 91 2.05 13.50 -22.39
N VAL A 92 2.55 14.61 -21.85
CA VAL A 92 2.44 14.93 -20.43
C VAL A 92 1.88 16.32 -20.28
N LEU A 93 0.68 16.42 -19.70
CA LEU A 93 0.03 17.69 -19.36
C LEU A 93 0.23 17.94 -17.86
N VAL A 94 0.62 19.15 -17.51
CA VAL A 94 0.88 19.54 -16.11
C VAL A 94 -0.01 20.72 -15.75
N ASN A 95 -0.83 20.54 -14.70
CA ASN A 95 -1.75 21.55 -14.20
C ASN A 95 -1.81 21.47 -12.66
N TYR A 96 -0.75 21.95 -11.98
CA TYR A 96 -0.73 22.05 -10.54
C TYR A 96 -1.05 23.46 -10.07
N ASP A 97 -1.99 23.58 -9.14
CA ASP A 97 -2.33 24.81 -8.45
C ASP A 97 -1.57 24.94 -7.12
N ARG A 98 -1.63 26.10 -6.48
CA ARG A 98 -1.17 26.27 -5.09
C ARG A 98 -2.29 25.86 -4.12
N GLN A 99 -1.91 25.28 -2.98
CA GLN A 99 -2.86 24.95 -1.91
C GLN A 99 -3.62 26.21 -1.45
N SER A 100 -4.93 26.06 -1.21
CA SER A 100 -5.79 27.12 -0.70
C SER A 100 -5.30 27.68 0.64
N ASN A 101 -5.27 29.01 0.76
CA ASN A 101 -4.92 29.70 2.01
C ASN A 101 -5.87 29.37 3.16
N ASP A 102 -7.14 29.01 2.88
CA ASP A 102 -8.12 28.65 3.90
C ASP A 102 -7.77 27.35 4.62
N ILE A 103 -7.23 26.38 3.87
CA ILE A 103 -6.73 25.11 4.44
C ILE A 103 -5.45 25.35 5.26
N ALA A 104 -4.54 26.18 4.76
CA ALA A 104 -3.28 26.51 5.44
C ALA A 104 -3.50 27.12 6.83
N GLN A 105 -4.52 28.00 7.00
CA GLN A 105 -4.84 28.63 8.28
C GLN A 105 -5.19 27.64 9.40
N GLY A 106 -5.81 26.50 9.07
CA GLY A 106 -6.17 25.47 10.05
C GLY A 106 -4.98 24.63 10.51
N VAL A 107 -3.97 24.50 9.66
CA VAL A 107 -2.78 23.67 9.88
C VAL A 107 -1.67 24.46 10.59
N ASP A 108 -1.51 25.75 10.30
CA ASP A 108 -0.36 26.56 10.74
C ASP A 108 -0.59 27.30 12.08
N LYS A 109 -1.75 27.15 12.73
CA LYS A 109 -2.13 27.85 13.98
C LYS A 109 -1.47 27.32 15.26
N ALA A 110 -0.45 26.48 15.20
CA ALA A 110 0.30 26.03 16.39
C ALA A 110 1.18 27.17 16.93
N GLN A 111 0.58 28.17 17.62
CA GLN A 111 1.30 29.35 18.10
C GLN A 111 2.22 29.06 19.30
N ASP A 112 1.92 28.06 20.14
CA ASP A 112 2.65 27.82 21.40
C ASP A 112 3.44 26.50 21.43
N ASP A 113 3.04 25.47 20.68
CA ASP A 113 3.71 24.16 20.60
C ASP A 113 3.58 23.60 19.17
N PRO A 114 4.69 23.40 18.45
CA PRO A 114 4.68 22.81 17.10
C PRO A 114 3.98 21.45 17.02
N LEU A 115 3.92 20.69 18.13
CA LEU A 115 3.20 19.42 18.21
C LEU A 115 1.68 19.59 18.20
N ASN A 116 1.17 20.79 18.42
CA ASN A 116 -0.27 21.09 18.36
C ASN A 116 -0.73 21.53 16.96
N GLN A 117 0.08 21.30 15.93
CA GLN A 117 -0.35 21.44 14.55
C GLN A 117 -1.60 20.58 14.32
N GLY A 118 -2.69 21.20 13.86
CA GLY A 118 -3.96 20.53 13.61
C GLY A 118 -3.90 19.59 12.39
N ALA A 119 -4.81 18.65 12.33
CA ALA A 119 -5.00 17.82 11.14
C ALA A 119 -5.42 18.69 9.94
N GLY A 120 -4.85 18.39 8.77
CA GLY A 120 -5.14 19.13 7.53
C GLY A 120 -6.52 18.84 6.94
N ASP A 121 -7.19 17.80 7.43
CA ASP A 121 -8.54 17.41 7.03
C ASP A 121 -9.22 16.61 8.17
N GLN A 122 -10.53 16.45 8.05
CA GLN A 122 -11.27 15.45 8.79
C GLN A 122 -11.09 14.08 8.12
N GLY A 123 -11.24 12.99 8.90
CA GLY A 123 -11.22 11.65 8.33
C GLY A 123 -11.10 10.57 9.37
N LEU A 124 -11.22 9.33 8.91
CA LEU A 124 -10.99 8.13 9.71
C LEU A 124 -10.04 7.19 8.97
N MET A 125 -9.10 6.61 9.69
CA MET A 125 -8.04 5.76 9.15
C MET A 125 -7.96 4.47 9.95
N PHE A 126 -7.63 3.38 9.28
CA PHE A 126 -7.51 2.07 9.90
C PHE A 126 -6.10 1.53 9.80
N GLY A 127 -5.68 0.85 10.86
CA GLY A 127 -4.51 -0.01 10.88
C GLY A 127 -4.90 -1.42 11.30
N TYR A 128 -4.24 -2.41 10.72
CA TYR A 128 -4.49 -3.81 11.02
C TYR A 128 -3.20 -4.63 11.08
N ALA A 129 -3.20 -5.64 11.94
CA ALA A 129 -2.18 -6.69 11.97
C ALA A 129 -2.79 -8.00 12.43
N CYS A 130 -2.25 -9.12 11.95
CA CYS A 130 -2.60 -10.46 12.40
C CYS A 130 -1.39 -11.39 12.30
N ASP A 131 -1.41 -12.50 13.04
CA ASP A 131 -0.31 -13.46 13.15
C ASP A 131 -0.29 -14.51 12.01
N GLU A 132 -0.91 -14.21 10.86
CA GLU A 132 -1.02 -15.16 9.74
C GLU A 132 0.26 -15.28 8.92
N THR A 133 1.12 -14.25 8.93
CA THR A 133 2.40 -14.21 8.21
C THR A 133 3.50 -13.62 9.09
N PRO A 134 4.79 -13.86 8.80
CA PRO A 134 5.91 -13.23 9.52
C PRO A 134 5.86 -11.69 9.52
N GLN A 135 5.30 -11.09 8.46
CA GLN A 135 5.12 -9.65 8.33
C GLN A 135 3.90 -9.13 9.10
N LEU A 136 3.17 -10.02 9.78
CA LEU A 136 1.93 -9.73 10.51
C LEU A 136 0.85 -9.12 9.59
N MET A 137 0.69 -9.72 8.41
CA MET A 137 -0.31 -9.37 7.41
C MET A 137 -1.29 -10.52 7.15
N PRO A 138 -2.51 -10.23 6.68
CA PRO A 138 -3.42 -11.27 6.20
C PRO A 138 -2.79 -12.04 5.03
N LEU A 139 -2.86 -13.37 5.11
CA LEU A 139 -2.20 -14.25 4.15
C LEU A 139 -2.65 -14.05 2.70
N PRO A 140 -3.96 -13.87 2.36
CA PRO A 140 -4.38 -13.75 0.97
C PRO A 140 -3.78 -12.54 0.26
N ILE A 141 -3.81 -11.34 0.88
CA ILE A 141 -3.23 -10.12 0.28
C ILE A 141 -1.71 -10.20 0.22
N TYR A 142 -1.06 -10.76 1.25
CA TYR A 142 0.38 -10.96 1.25
C TYR A 142 0.83 -11.82 0.06
N LEU A 143 0.17 -12.96 -0.17
CA LEU A 143 0.48 -13.83 -1.31
C LEU A 143 0.15 -13.16 -2.65
N ALA A 144 -0.97 -12.44 -2.73
CA ALA A 144 -1.35 -11.71 -3.95
C ALA A 144 -0.29 -10.68 -4.35
N HIS A 145 0.25 -9.91 -3.39
CA HIS A 145 1.37 -8.98 -3.64
C HIS A 145 2.63 -9.71 -4.13
N ARG A 146 3.00 -10.80 -3.47
CA ARG A 146 4.20 -11.57 -3.83
C ARG A 146 4.11 -12.16 -5.24
N LEU A 147 2.91 -12.56 -5.69
CA LEU A 147 2.70 -13.07 -7.06
C LEU A 147 2.97 -12.00 -8.12
N VAL A 148 2.40 -10.80 -7.98
CA VAL A 148 2.62 -9.73 -8.97
C VAL A 148 4.02 -9.11 -8.86
N GLN A 149 4.63 -9.11 -7.69
CA GLN A 149 6.04 -8.76 -7.53
C GLN A 149 6.93 -9.77 -8.28
N ARG A 150 6.68 -11.07 -8.09
CA ARG A 150 7.40 -12.14 -8.80
C ARG A 150 7.23 -12.07 -10.31
N GLN A 151 6.04 -11.73 -10.79
CA GLN A 151 5.77 -11.49 -12.21
C GLN A 151 6.70 -10.38 -12.77
N SER A 152 6.84 -9.28 -12.05
CA SER A 152 7.74 -8.19 -12.45
C SER A 152 9.22 -8.60 -12.39
N GLU A 153 9.61 -9.43 -11.42
CA GLU A 153 10.97 -9.95 -11.30
C GLU A 153 11.35 -10.82 -12.51
N VAL A 154 10.52 -11.83 -12.86
CA VAL A 154 10.81 -12.74 -13.99
C VAL A 154 10.77 -12.05 -15.34
N ARG A 155 10.02 -10.96 -15.47
CA ARG A 155 10.04 -10.09 -16.63
C ARG A 155 11.36 -9.33 -16.73
N ARG A 156 11.80 -8.69 -15.65
CA ARG A 156 13.00 -7.83 -15.64
C ARG A 156 14.29 -8.61 -15.74
N ASP A 157 14.38 -9.81 -15.18
CA ASP A 157 15.57 -10.66 -15.27
C ASP A 157 15.63 -11.50 -16.57
N GLY A 158 14.63 -11.38 -17.43
CA GLY A 158 14.58 -12.01 -18.75
C GLY A 158 14.24 -13.49 -18.74
N ARG A 159 13.83 -14.09 -17.62
CA ARG A 159 13.35 -15.48 -17.58
C ARG A 159 12.09 -15.67 -18.41
N LEU A 160 11.18 -14.70 -18.38
CA LEU A 160 9.97 -14.68 -19.18
C LEU A 160 9.92 -13.38 -20.01
N PRO A 161 10.73 -13.25 -21.07
CA PRO A 161 10.91 -11.99 -21.79
C PRO A 161 9.67 -11.55 -22.59
N TRP A 162 8.70 -12.43 -22.73
CA TRP A 162 7.43 -12.17 -23.39
C TRP A 162 6.34 -11.64 -22.46
N VAL A 163 6.59 -11.58 -21.17
CA VAL A 163 5.66 -11.03 -20.17
C VAL A 163 5.67 -9.50 -20.23
N GLY A 164 4.48 -8.90 -20.34
CA GLY A 164 4.31 -7.44 -20.30
C GLY A 164 4.24 -6.89 -18.87
N PRO A 165 4.22 -5.54 -18.70
CA PRO A 165 4.26 -4.93 -17.39
C PRO A 165 2.97 -5.10 -16.56
N ASP A 166 1.81 -5.21 -17.21
CA ASP A 166 0.51 -5.27 -16.53
C ASP A 166 0.14 -6.69 -16.09
N ALA A 167 -0.27 -6.83 -14.83
CA ALA A 167 -0.76 -8.09 -14.29
C ALA A 167 -1.69 -7.87 -13.10
N LYS A 168 -2.57 -8.87 -12.89
CA LYS A 168 -3.46 -8.97 -11.72
C LYS A 168 -3.34 -10.34 -11.11
N SER A 169 -3.32 -10.41 -9.79
CA SER A 169 -3.36 -11.67 -9.03
C SER A 169 -4.55 -11.70 -8.10
N GLN A 170 -5.02 -12.90 -7.80
CA GLN A 170 -6.05 -13.13 -6.78
C GLN A 170 -5.74 -14.44 -6.07
N VAL A 171 -5.81 -14.46 -4.75
CA VAL A 171 -5.56 -15.64 -3.93
C VAL A 171 -6.74 -15.89 -3.02
N THR A 172 -7.32 -17.08 -3.12
CA THR A 172 -8.37 -17.58 -2.24
C THR A 172 -7.79 -18.59 -1.26
N VAL A 173 -7.96 -18.32 0.02
CA VAL A 173 -7.49 -19.16 1.13
C VAL A 173 -8.70 -19.72 1.87
N ARG A 174 -8.64 -21.01 2.20
CA ARG A 174 -9.58 -21.68 3.10
C ARG A 174 -9.14 -21.45 4.54
N TYR A 175 -10.05 -20.95 5.34
CA TYR A 175 -9.89 -20.80 6.79
C TYR A 175 -10.67 -21.88 7.51
N VAL A 176 -10.06 -22.46 8.55
CA VAL A 176 -10.70 -23.40 9.48
C VAL A 176 -10.48 -22.86 10.89
N ASP A 177 -11.57 -22.68 11.63
CA ASP A 177 -11.56 -22.13 12.99
C ASP A 177 -10.77 -20.81 13.10
N GLY A 178 -10.92 -19.94 12.06
CA GLY A 178 -10.32 -18.60 11.99
C GLY A 178 -8.84 -18.56 11.63
N LYS A 179 -8.21 -19.69 11.24
CA LYS A 179 -6.81 -19.78 10.81
C LYS A 179 -6.70 -20.22 9.35
N PRO A 180 -5.70 -19.73 8.59
CA PRO A 180 -5.41 -20.22 7.26
C PRO A 180 -5.12 -21.73 7.30
N ASP A 181 -5.85 -22.52 6.50
CA ASP A 181 -5.68 -23.96 6.40
C ASP A 181 -5.05 -24.39 5.08
N SER A 182 -5.60 -23.92 3.97
CA SER A 182 -5.14 -24.30 2.63
C SER A 182 -5.43 -23.24 1.59
N ILE A 183 -4.64 -23.24 0.51
CA ILE A 183 -4.89 -22.42 -0.67
C ILE A 183 -5.89 -23.16 -1.55
N ASP A 184 -6.99 -22.49 -1.91
CA ASP A 184 -8.07 -23.06 -2.73
C ASP A 184 -7.88 -22.72 -4.21
N THR A 185 -7.70 -21.43 -4.51
CA THR A 185 -7.60 -20.93 -5.90
C THR A 185 -6.56 -19.82 -5.99
N VAL A 186 -5.79 -19.85 -7.07
CA VAL A 186 -4.90 -18.75 -7.48
C VAL A 186 -5.25 -18.35 -8.91
N VAL A 187 -5.57 -17.05 -9.09
CA VAL A 187 -5.75 -16.43 -10.40
C VAL A 187 -4.55 -15.54 -10.69
N LEU A 188 -3.96 -15.65 -11.86
CA LEU A 188 -2.95 -14.70 -12.35
C LEU A 188 -3.21 -14.37 -13.81
N SER A 189 -3.57 -13.11 -14.06
CA SER A 189 -3.67 -12.56 -15.41
C SER A 189 -2.46 -11.68 -15.67
N THR A 190 -1.68 -11.98 -16.69
CA THR A 190 -0.48 -11.22 -17.06
C THR A 190 -0.50 -10.86 -18.54
N GLN A 191 -0.16 -9.61 -18.84
CA GLN A 191 0.07 -9.12 -20.18
C GLN A 191 1.22 -9.91 -20.83
N HIS A 192 1.12 -10.18 -22.13
CA HIS A 192 2.12 -10.93 -22.88
C HIS A 192 2.21 -10.48 -24.33
N LEU A 193 3.33 -10.79 -25.00
CA LEU A 193 3.50 -10.55 -26.41
C LEU A 193 2.53 -11.42 -27.26
N PRO A 194 2.11 -10.96 -28.45
CA PRO A 194 1.05 -11.59 -29.23
C PRO A 194 1.34 -13.01 -29.73
N ASP A 195 2.62 -13.34 -29.92
CA ASP A 195 3.05 -14.59 -30.60
C ASP A 195 3.36 -15.74 -29.63
N VAL A 196 2.96 -15.61 -28.34
CA VAL A 196 3.19 -16.66 -27.32
C VAL A 196 1.98 -17.55 -27.19
N ASP A 197 2.17 -18.86 -27.28
CA ASP A 197 1.12 -19.86 -27.15
C ASP A 197 0.57 -19.92 -25.71
N TYR A 198 -0.75 -20.09 -25.58
CA TYR A 198 -1.43 -20.14 -24.29
C TYR A 198 -0.92 -21.24 -23.36
N LYS A 199 -0.60 -22.42 -23.89
CA LYS A 199 -0.06 -23.54 -23.08
C LYS A 199 1.30 -23.17 -22.49
N GLN A 200 2.15 -22.53 -23.29
CA GLN A 200 3.44 -22.00 -22.83
C GLN A 200 3.24 -20.95 -21.73
N ILE A 201 2.31 -19.99 -21.93
CA ILE A 201 1.99 -18.97 -20.92
C ILE A 201 1.56 -19.64 -19.63
N SER A 202 0.57 -20.52 -19.68
CA SER A 202 0.00 -21.16 -18.50
C SER A 202 1.03 -21.97 -17.72
N SER A 203 1.81 -22.82 -18.41
CA SER A 203 2.85 -23.64 -17.77
C SER A 203 3.93 -22.77 -17.13
N ALA A 204 4.49 -21.81 -17.88
CA ALA A 204 5.56 -20.96 -17.37
C ALA A 204 5.12 -20.06 -16.18
N VAL A 205 3.92 -19.52 -16.23
CA VAL A 205 3.37 -18.71 -15.12
C VAL A 205 3.19 -19.58 -13.87
N ILE A 206 2.69 -20.80 -14.01
CA ILE A 206 2.54 -21.70 -12.87
C ILE A 206 3.90 -22.06 -12.28
N ASP A 207 4.87 -22.41 -13.11
CA ASP A 207 6.17 -22.93 -12.64
C ASP A 207 7.12 -21.82 -12.16
N GLU A 208 7.17 -20.67 -12.84
CA GLU A 208 8.13 -19.59 -12.55
C GLU A 208 7.58 -18.51 -11.61
N ILE A 209 6.25 -18.32 -11.54
CA ILE A 209 5.63 -17.27 -10.74
C ILE A 209 4.83 -17.87 -9.58
N ILE A 210 3.87 -18.77 -9.83
CA ILE A 210 2.92 -19.20 -8.81
C ILE A 210 3.57 -20.16 -7.80
N LYS A 211 4.08 -21.29 -8.24
CA LYS A 211 4.63 -22.33 -7.36
C LYS A 211 5.75 -21.84 -6.43
N PRO A 212 6.69 -20.97 -6.87
CA PRO A 212 7.75 -20.47 -6.00
C PRO A 212 7.26 -19.61 -4.83
N ILE A 213 6.08 -19.01 -4.95
CA ILE A 213 5.52 -18.09 -3.95
C ILE A 213 4.64 -18.81 -2.93
N LEU A 214 3.99 -19.92 -3.34
CA LEU A 214 3.02 -20.58 -2.46
C LEU A 214 3.72 -21.35 -1.32
N PRO A 215 3.29 -21.14 -0.05
CA PRO A 215 3.79 -21.95 1.07
C PRO A 215 3.41 -23.42 0.90
N LYS A 216 4.42 -24.30 0.86
CA LYS A 216 4.23 -25.73 0.58
C LYS A 216 3.26 -26.43 1.55
N ASN A 217 3.26 -26.01 2.82
CA ASN A 217 2.38 -26.56 3.85
C ASN A 217 0.91 -26.17 3.68
N LEU A 218 0.61 -25.15 2.87
CA LEU A 218 -0.75 -24.70 2.58
C LEU A 218 -1.25 -25.16 1.20
N VAL A 219 -0.39 -25.76 0.38
CA VAL A 219 -0.77 -26.41 -0.88
C VAL A 219 -1.23 -27.84 -0.54
N LYS A 220 -2.52 -27.97 -0.21
CA LYS A 220 -3.14 -29.24 0.17
C LYS A 220 -4.17 -29.66 -0.91
N GLY A 221 -4.00 -30.87 -1.45
CA GLY A 221 -4.89 -31.37 -2.53
C GLY A 221 -4.75 -30.57 -3.84
N ASP A 222 -5.84 -30.49 -4.59
CA ASP A 222 -5.87 -29.86 -5.91
C ASP A 222 -6.13 -28.35 -5.78
N VAL A 223 -5.08 -27.56 -5.82
CA VAL A 223 -5.19 -26.09 -5.94
C VAL A 223 -5.56 -25.72 -7.37
N ARG A 224 -6.60 -24.93 -7.54
CA ARG A 224 -7.05 -24.46 -8.83
C ARG A 224 -6.23 -23.25 -9.30
N PHE A 225 -5.43 -23.43 -10.37
CA PHE A 225 -4.70 -22.36 -11.03
C PHE A 225 -5.46 -21.85 -12.25
N LEU A 226 -5.75 -20.54 -12.28
CA LEU A 226 -6.44 -19.86 -13.38
C LEU A 226 -5.49 -18.81 -13.96
N VAL A 227 -4.79 -19.16 -15.03
CA VAL A 227 -3.85 -18.28 -15.74
C VAL A 227 -4.52 -17.71 -16.97
N ASN A 228 -4.57 -16.39 -17.11
CA ASN A 228 -5.22 -15.70 -18.24
C ASN A 228 -6.53 -16.40 -18.66
N PRO A 229 -7.56 -16.48 -17.79
CA PRO A 229 -8.74 -17.32 -18.07
C PRO A 229 -9.53 -16.90 -19.31
N THR A 230 -9.32 -15.69 -19.83
CA THR A 230 -9.85 -15.23 -21.14
C THR A 230 -9.00 -15.68 -22.34
N GLY A 231 -7.86 -16.33 -22.09
CA GLY A 231 -6.94 -16.87 -23.10
C GLY A 231 -5.91 -15.86 -23.64
N ARG A 232 -6.22 -14.60 -23.78
CA ARG A 232 -5.34 -13.58 -24.38
C ARG A 232 -5.35 -12.29 -23.58
N PHE A 233 -4.15 -11.75 -23.29
CA PHE A 233 -3.97 -10.47 -22.61
C PHE A 233 -2.78 -9.71 -23.23
N VAL A 234 -2.92 -9.25 -24.46
CA VAL A 234 -1.90 -8.50 -25.20
C VAL A 234 -2.05 -7.00 -24.98
N VAL A 235 -3.28 -6.47 -25.07
CA VAL A 235 -3.59 -5.09 -24.76
C VAL A 235 -3.77 -4.95 -23.25
N GLY A 236 -2.90 -4.17 -22.61
CA GLY A 236 -2.89 -3.95 -21.17
C GLY A 236 -2.25 -2.61 -20.80
N GLY A 237 -2.13 -2.36 -19.50
CA GLY A 237 -1.64 -1.08 -18.99
C GLY A 237 -2.55 0.11 -19.36
N PRO A 238 -2.02 1.34 -19.43
CA PRO A 238 -2.79 2.53 -19.77
C PRO A 238 -3.45 2.49 -21.16
N HIS A 239 -3.03 1.57 -22.04
CA HIS A 239 -3.69 1.34 -23.33
C HIS A 239 -4.98 0.52 -23.18
N GLY A 240 -5.03 -0.38 -22.20
CA GLY A 240 -6.20 -1.24 -21.97
C GLY A 240 -7.26 -0.59 -21.08
N ASP A 241 -6.86 0.22 -20.13
CA ASP A 241 -7.73 0.87 -19.16
C ASP A 241 -7.11 2.16 -18.63
N CYS A 242 -7.95 3.12 -18.25
CA CYS A 242 -7.52 4.38 -17.68
C CYS A 242 -7.09 4.21 -16.23
N GLY A 243 -5.89 4.68 -15.88
CA GLY A 243 -5.36 4.70 -14.53
C GLY A 243 -5.53 6.04 -13.85
N LEU A 244 -5.85 6.01 -12.56
CA LEU A 244 -5.90 7.20 -11.70
C LEU A 244 -5.25 6.91 -10.35
N THR A 245 -4.63 7.94 -9.78
CA THR A 245 -4.10 7.90 -8.42
C THR A 245 -5.20 7.56 -7.41
N GLY A 246 -4.90 6.65 -6.47
CA GLY A 246 -5.80 6.35 -5.36
C GLY A 246 -6.99 5.45 -5.70
N ARG A 247 -6.96 4.70 -6.80
CA ARG A 247 -8.03 3.75 -7.17
C ARG A 247 -7.75 2.29 -6.76
N LYS A 248 -6.68 2.04 -6.03
CA LYS A 248 -6.32 0.69 -5.53
C LYS A 248 -6.12 0.66 -4.01
N ILE A 249 -6.92 1.45 -3.29
CA ILE A 249 -6.79 1.66 -1.85
C ILE A 249 -6.91 0.38 -1.01
N ILE A 250 -7.68 -0.60 -1.47
CA ILE A 250 -7.81 -1.90 -0.79
C ILE A 250 -6.60 -2.79 -1.06
N VAL A 251 -6.06 -2.76 -2.28
CA VAL A 251 -4.77 -3.41 -2.64
C VAL A 251 -3.62 -2.78 -1.85
N ASP A 252 -3.62 -1.47 -1.68
CA ASP A 252 -2.58 -0.72 -0.96
C ASP A 252 -2.56 -1.05 0.55
N THR A 253 -3.64 -1.60 1.10
CA THR A 253 -3.81 -1.84 2.53
C THR A 253 -3.93 -3.33 2.87
N TYR A 254 -5.11 -3.85 3.15
CA TYR A 254 -5.28 -5.17 3.75
C TYR A 254 -6.09 -6.15 2.90
N GLY A 255 -6.37 -5.84 1.62
CA GLY A 255 -7.06 -6.75 0.70
C GLY A 255 -8.48 -7.13 1.13
N GLY A 256 -9.15 -6.27 1.87
CA GLY A 256 -10.50 -6.50 2.38
C GLY A 256 -10.57 -7.20 3.74
N ALA A 257 -9.43 -7.59 4.34
CA ALA A 257 -9.40 -8.22 5.66
C ALA A 257 -9.68 -7.24 6.82
N ALA A 258 -9.58 -5.94 6.56
CA ALA A 258 -9.90 -4.88 7.51
C ALA A 258 -10.71 -3.77 6.82
N PRO A 259 -11.48 -2.97 7.57
CA PRO A 259 -12.13 -1.77 7.06
C PRO A 259 -11.14 -0.77 6.46
N HIS A 260 -11.64 0.15 5.65
CA HIS A 260 -10.87 1.25 5.06
C HIS A 260 -11.62 2.57 5.25
N GLY A 261 -10.87 3.65 5.53
CA GLY A 261 -11.46 4.97 5.74
C GLY A 261 -11.81 5.73 4.46
N GLY A 262 -11.34 5.25 3.31
CA GLY A 262 -11.59 5.84 1.98
C GLY A 262 -10.48 6.75 1.47
N GLY A 263 -9.55 7.22 2.33
CA GLY A 263 -8.45 8.09 1.93
C GLY A 263 -7.35 7.34 1.15
N ALA A 264 -6.98 7.86 -0.02
CA ALA A 264 -5.84 7.38 -0.79
C ALA A 264 -4.51 7.90 -0.20
N PHE A 265 -3.40 7.19 -0.46
CA PHE A 265 -2.08 7.51 0.07
C PHE A 265 -1.19 8.22 -0.96
N SER A 266 -1.04 7.64 -2.15
CA SER A 266 -0.09 8.11 -3.17
C SER A 266 -0.32 9.57 -3.55
N GLY A 267 0.76 10.30 -3.76
CA GLY A 267 0.75 11.72 -4.08
C GLY A 267 0.57 12.68 -2.90
N LYS A 268 0.26 12.18 -1.70
CA LYS A 268 0.03 12.99 -0.51
C LYS A 268 1.27 13.04 0.38
N ASP A 269 1.72 14.26 0.75
CA ASP A 269 2.76 14.46 1.75
C ASP A 269 2.25 14.07 3.16
N PRO A 270 3.16 13.82 4.14
CA PRO A 270 2.78 13.27 5.44
C PRO A 270 1.98 14.23 6.35
N SER A 271 1.74 15.47 5.96
CA SER A 271 0.79 16.34 6.67
C SER A 271 -0.66 15.91 6.48
N LYS A 272 -0.94 15.13 5.43
CA LYS A 272 -2.25 14.55 5.15
C LYS A 272 -2.44 13.30 6.01
N VAL A 273 -3.36 13.38 6.97
CA VAL A 273 -3.64 12.30 7.93
C VAL A 273 -4.17 11.03 7.26
N ASP A 274 -4.79 11.11 6.09
CA ASP A 274 -5.15 9.95 5.28
C ASP A 274 -3.98 8.98 5.13
N ARG A 275 -2.79 9.49 4.88
CA ARG A 275 -1.57 8.70 4.73
C ARG A 275 -0.88 8.47 6.06
N SER A 276 -0.49 9.53 6.75
CA SER A 276 0.36 9.45 7.94
C SER A 276 -0.33 8.72 9.10
N ALA A 277 -1.62 8.97 9.33
CA ALA A 277 -2.36 8.29 10.40
C ALA A 277 -2.71 6.83 10.06
N ALA A 278 -2.91 6.48 8.79
CA ALA A 278 -3.03 5.08 8.38
C ALA A 278 -1.71 4.31 8.63
N TYR A 279 -0.55 4.93 8.36
CA TYR A 279 0.76 4.36 8.67
C TYR A 279 0.96 4.21 10.18
N ALA A 280 0.58 5.24 10.97
CA ALA A 280 0.64 5.16 12.43
C ALA A 280 -0.30 4.08 13.00
N ALA A 281 -1.51 3.96 12.47
CA ALA A 281 -2.45 2.93 12.87
C ALA A 281 -1.91 1.51 12.57
N ARG A 282 -1.23 1.33 11.41
CA ARG A 282 -0.50 0.08 11.10
C ARG A 282 0.61 -0.18 12.10
N TYR A 283 1.44 0.82 12.40
CA TYR A 283 2.52 0.71 13.37
C TYR A 283 2.01 0.30 14.76
N VAL A 284 0.93 0.91 15.22
CA VAL A 284 0.26 0.53 16.49
C VAL A 284 -0.22 -0.91 16.45
N ALA A 285 -1.04 -1.28 15.46
CA ALA A 285 -1.60 -2.62 15.34
C ALA A 285 -0.50 -3.70 15.28
N LYS A 286 0.56 -3.44 14.50
CA LYS A 286 1.71 -4.35 14.37
C LYS A 286 2.44 -4.55 15.69
N ASN A 287 2.66 -3.48 16.46
CA ASN A 287 3.31 -3.57 17.77
C ASN A 287 2.45 -4.32 18.80
N VAL A 288 1.13 -4.16 18.79
CA VAL A 288 0.22 -4.92 19.68
C VAL A 288 0.30 -6.42 19.40
N VAL A 289 0.27 -6.82 18.12
CA VAL A 289 0.39 -8.24 17.74
C VAL A 289 1.80 -8.76 17.99
N ALA A 290 2.85 -8.01 17.64
CA ALA A 290 4.24 -8.38 17.89
C ALA A 290 4.56 -8.50 19.40
N ALA A 291 3.87 -7.72 20.25
CA ALA A 291 3.92 -7.86 21.70
C ALA A 291 3.24 -9.15 22.20
N GLY A 292 2.55 -9.90 21.33
CA GLY A 292 1.78 -11.07 21.69
C GLY A 292 0.58 -10.77 22.60
N LEU A 293 0.12 -9.51 22.64
CA LEU A 293 -1.07 -9.11 23.41
C LEU A 293 -2.37 -9.56 22.74
N ALA A 294 -2.34 -9.79 21.44
CA ALA A 294 -3.44 -10.33 20.65
C ALA A 294 -2.89 -11.02 19.40
N SER A 295 -3.66 -11.94 18.78
CA SER A 295 -3.31 -12.50 17.47
C SER A 295 -3.87 -11.68 16.31
N LYS A 296 -4.81 -10.78 16.58
CA LYS A 296 -5.37 -9.81 15.63
C LYS A 296 -5.56 -8.47 16.33
N CYS A 297 -5.27 -7.39 15.65
CA CYS A 297 -5.49 -6.04 16.16
C CYS A 297 -5.95 -5.12 15.04
N LEU A 298 -7.11 -4.53 15.20
CA LEU A 298 -7.63 -3.45 14.36
C LEU A 298 -7.61 -2.16 15.18
N VAL A 299 -7.07 -1.10 14.57
CA VAL A 299 -7.00 0.24 15.15
C VAL A 299 -7.75 1.20 14.23
N GLN A 300 -8.64 2.02 14.77
CA GLN A 300 -9.21 3.16 14.07
C GLN A 300 -8.76 4.45 14.74
N LEU A 301 -8.29 5.39 13.92
CA LEU A 301 -8.01 6.76 14.31
C LEU A 301 -8.97 7.70 13.56
N SER A 302 -9.43 8.75 14.20
CA SER A 302 -10.22 9.79 13.53
C SER A 302 -9.76 11.18 13.93
N TYR A 303 -9.89 12.13 13.00
CA TYR A 303 -9.46 13.51 13.16
C TYR A 303 -10.54 14.48 12.69
N ALA A 304 -10.51 15.68 13.26
CA ALA A 304 -11.24 16.85 12.78
C ALA A 304 -10.22 17.87 12.24
N ILE A 305 -10.58 18.56 11.17
CA ILE A 305 -9.72 19.60 10.58
C ILE A 305 -9.32 20.65 11.62
N GLY A 306 -8.06 21.04 11.65
CA GLY A 306 -7.53 22.03 12.60
C GLY A 306 -7.35 21.55 14.04
N VAL A 307 -7.66 20.26 14.36
CA VAL A 307 -7.51 19.69 15.70
C VAL A 307 -6.33 18.73 15.71
N ALA A 308 -5.41 18.90 16.65
CA ALA A 308 -4.20 18.08 16.74
C ALA A 308 -4.47 16.68 17.32
N ARG A 309 -5.26 16.58 18.38
CA ARG A 309 -5.55 15.29 18.99
C ARG A 309 -6.58 14.51 18.18
N PRO A 310 -6.41 13.18 18.03
CA PRO A 310 -7.47 12.34 17.46
C PRO A 310 -8.80 12.57 18.19
N THR A 311 -9.89 12.62 17.46
CA THR A 311 -11.25 12.69 18.02
C THR A 311 -11.67 11.35 18.60
N SER A 312 -11.11 10.24 18.09
CA SER A 312 -11.23 8.91 18.69
C SER A 312 -10.03 8.02 18.38
N VAL A 313 -9.73 7.11 19.28
CA VAL A 313 -8.78 6.00 19.15
C VAL A 313 -9.49 4.74 19.57
N MET A 314 -9.87 3.90 18.62
CA MET A 314 -10.53 2.62 18.87
C MET A 314 -9.58 1.48 18.62
N VAL A 315 -9.53 0.51 19.49
CA VAL A 315 -8.79 -0.75 19.32
C VAL A 315 -9.75 -1.90 19.49
N THR A 316 -9.66 -2.90 18.61
CA THR A 316 -10.35 -4.18 18.80
C THR A 316 -9.47 -5.34 18.41
N THR A 317 -9.47 -6.37 19.23
CA THR A 317 -8.69 -7.61 19.03
C THR A 317 -9.55 -8.76 18.51
N SER A 318 -10.82 -8.52 18.23
CA SER A 318 -11.78 -9.55 17.80
C SER A 318 -11.82 -10.77 18.75
N GLY A 319 -11.69 -10.52 20.04
CA GLY A 319 -11.72 -11.58 21.08
C GLY A 319 -10.41 -12.37 21.23
N THR A 320 -9.33 -11.95 20.57
CA THR A 320 -8.02 -12.62 20.67
C THR A 320 -7.09 -11.96 21.70
N GLY A 321 -7.54 -10.89 22.36
CA GLY A 321 -6.77 -10.13 23.33
C GLY A 321 -6.50 -10.91 24.62
N LYS A 322 -5.26 -10.80 25.13
CA LYS A 322 -4.88 -11.31 26.47
C LYS A 322 -5.26 -10.37 27.60
N ILE A 323 -5.56 -9.13 27.27
CA ILE A 323 -6.14 -8.09 28.13
C ILE A 323 -7.30 -7.45 27.37
N SER A 324 -8.11 -6.64 28.05
CA SER A 324 -9.26 -5.98 27.42
C SER A 324 -8.82 -5.00 26.33
N ASP A 325 -9.67 -4.82 25.32
CA ASP A 325 -9.44 -3.85 24.23
C ASP A 325 -9.27 -2.42 24.78
N ASP A 326 -10.03 -2.04 25.81
CA ASP A 326 -9.90 -0.75 26.51
C ASP A 326 -8.50 -0.58 27.12
N ARG A 327 -7.99 -1.63 27.78
CA ARG A 327 -6.64 -1.58 28.34
C ARG A 327 -5.57 -1.46 27.26
N ILE A 328 -5.73 -2.12 26.12
CA ILE A 328 -4.83 -1.95 24.97
C ILE A 328 -4.93 -0.51 24.46
N ALA A 329 -6.12 0.08 24.34
CA ALA A 329 -6.30 1.46 23.89
C ALA A 329 -5.62 2.47 24.84
N GLU A 330 -5.66 2.27 26.15
CA GLU A 330 -4.90 3.08 27.13
C GLU A 330 -3.38 2.98 26.89
N LEU A 331 -2.86 1.78 26.69
CA LEU A 331 -1.44 1.56 26.38
C LEU A 331 -1.05 2.22 25.07
N VAL A 332 -1.89 2.16 24.05
CA VAL A 332 -1.68 2.83 22.78
C VAL A 332 -1.54 4.35 22.97
N GLN A 333 -2.47 4.97 23.70
CA GLN A 333 -2.42 6.41 23.98
C GLN A 333 -1.19 6.81 24.82
N LYS A 334 -0.68 5.91 25.67
CA LYS A 334 0.51 6.15 26.48
C LYS A 334 1.81 6.08 25.66
N HIS A 335 1.92 5.14 24.69
CA HIS A 335 3.18 4.81 24.01
C HIS A 335 3.32 5.44 22.64
N PHE A 336 2.24 5.95 22.04
CA PHE A 336 2.23 6.50 20.67
C PHE A 336 1.67 7.92 20.68
N ASP A 337 2.44 8.86 20.15
CA ASP A 337 1.93 10.20 19.88
C ASP A 337 1.18 10.21 18.55
N LEU A 338 -0.14 10.20 18.63
CA LEU A 338 -1.03 10.12 17.48
C LEU A 338 -1.48 11.49 16.97
N ARG A 339 -0.87 12.59 17.44
CA ARG A 339 -1.04 13.91 16.83
C ARG A 339 -0.34 13.93 15.46
N PRO A 340 -0.85 14.64 14.44
CA PRO A 340 -0.26 14.65 13.10
C PRO A 340 1.24 14.90 13.09
N LYS A 341 1.72 15.93 13.80
CA LYS A 341 3.15 16.23 13.91
C LYS A 341 3.92 15.17 14.70
N GLY A 342 3.30 14.61 15.74
CA GLY A 342 3.87 13.51 16.53
C GLY A 342 4.08 12.25 15.67
N ILE A 343 3.13 11.91 14.81
CA ILE A 343 3.25 10.81 13.84
C ILE A 343 4.41 11.04 12.88
N ILE A 344 4.50 12.23 12.30
CA ILE A 344 5.58 12.60 11.36
C ILE A 344 6.95 12.41 12.02
N GLN A 345 7.11 12.86 13.26
CA GLN A 345 8.36 12.71 14.00
C GLN A 345 8.64 11.26 14.40
N MET A 346 7.63 10.56 14.95
CA MET A 346 7.75 9.17 15.42
C MET A 346 8.13 8.21 14.29
N LEU A 347 7.59 8.42 13.10
CA LEU A 347 7.82 7.57 11.93
C LEU A 347 8.84 8.16 10.95
N ASP A 348 9.42 9.35 11.24
CA ASP A 348 10.42 10.01 10.40
C ASP A 348 9.99 10.11 8.92
N LEU A 349 8.82 10.74 8.70
CA LEU A 349 8.13 10.73 7.41
C LEU A 349 8.56 11.86 6.46
N LEU A 350 9.40 12.81 6.87
CA LEU A 350 9.86 13.92 6.02
C LEU A 350 11.04 13.52 5.11
N ARG A 351 10.97 12.35 4.51
CA ARG A 351 12.01 11.76 3.65
C ARG A 351 11.43 11.32 2.31
N PRO A 352 12.24 11.26 1.23
CA PRO A 352 11.79 10.71 -0.05
C PRO A 352 11.77 9.16 -0.01
N ILE A 353 10.69 8.61 0.51
CA ILE A 353 10.50 7.16 0.73
C ILE A 353 9.22 6.61 0.09
N TYR A 354 8.46 7.43 -0.60
CA TYR A 354 7.08 7.16 -0.97
C TYR A 354 6.92 6.42 -2.29
N GLU A 355 7.74 6.68 -3.31
CA GLU A 355 7.67 5.99 -4.61
C GLU A 355 7.70 4.47 -4.46
N LYS A 356 8.53 3.95 -3.56
CA LYS A 356 8.63 2.52 -3.27
C LYS A 356 7.35 1.91 -2.70
N THR A 357 6.51 2.70 -2.03
CA THR A 357 5.25 2.21 -1.45
C THR A 357 4.16 2.02 -2.50
N ALA A 358 4.26 2.71 -3.63
CA ALA A 358 3.20 2.83 -4.62
C ALA A 358 2.92 1.55 -5.43
N ALA A 359 3.67 0.48 -5.23
CA ALA A 359 3.43 -0.84 -5.79
C ALA A 359 3.67 -1.94 -4.75
N TYR A 360 2.91 -3.04 -4.84
CA TYR A 360 3.02 -4.23 -3.98
C TYR A 360 2.60 -4.02 -2.52
N GLY A 361 1.73 -3.04 -2.26
CA GLY A 361 1.16 -2.71 -0.95
C GLY A 361 2.05 -1.78 -0.11
N HIS A 362 1.42 -0.97 0.74
CA HIS A 362 2.11 -0.05 1.64
C HIS A 362 2.53 -0.72 2.95
N PHE A 363 1.96 -1.88 3.27
CA PHE A 363 2.14 -2.60 4.53
C PHE A 363 2.68 -4.02 4.32
N GLY A 364 3.29 -4.57 5.38
CA GLY A 364 3.87 -5.91 5.34
C GLY A 364 5.17 -6.01 4.54
N ARG A 365 5.96 -4.97 4.55
CA ARG A 365 7.20 -4.80 3.81
C ARG A 365 8.41 -4.79 4.76
N ASP A 366 9.55 -5.27 4.28
CA ASP A 366 10.78 -5.42 5.07
C ASP A 366 11.83 -4.33 4.76
N GLU A 367 11.51 -3.34 3.92
CA GLU A 367 12.39 -2.22 3.61
C GLU A 367 12.66 -1.37 4.86
N PRO A 368 13.94 -1.08 5.20
CA PRO A 368 14.30 -0.41 6.44
C PRO A 368 13.78 1.03 6.56
N GLU A 369 13.50 1.68 5.43
CA GLU A 369 12.90 3.00 5.39
C GLU A 369 11.41 3.03 5.77
N PHE A 370 10.71 1.89 5.77
CA PHE A 370 9.29 1.78 6.12
C PHE A 370 9.13 1.64 7.64
N THR A 371 9.31 2.76 8.33
CA THR A 371 9.38 2.83 9.78
C THR A 371 8.10 2.38 10.50
N TRP A 372 6.96 2.42 9.83
CA TRP A 372 5.67 1.93 10.34
C TRP A 372 5.60 0.40 10.44
N GLU A 373 6.60 -0.30 9.91
CA GLU A 373 6.74 -1.75 10.05
C GLU A 373 7.62 -2.19 11.23
N ARG A 374 8.22 -1.25 11.98
CA ARG A 374 9.02 -1.54 13.17
C ARG A 374 8.15 -2.09 14.30
N THR A 375 8.75 -2.94 15.15
CA THR A 375 8.11 -3.55 16.33
C THR A 375 8.82 -3.15 17.63
N ASP A 376 9.48 -2.01 17.64
CA ASP A 376 10.32 -1.48 18.72
C ASP A 376 9.53 -1.10 19.98
N LYS A 377 8.21 -0.89 19.89
CA LYS A 377 7.33 -0.62 21.03
C LYS A 377 6.81 -1.91 21.71
N ALA A 378 6.94 -3.08 21.09
CA ALA A 378 6.35 -4.32 21.59
C ALA A 378 6.80 -4.65 23.03
N LYS A 379 8.10 -4.52 23.35
CA LYS A 379 8.62 -4.79 24.70
C LYS A 379 8.04 -3.85 25.75
N ALA A 380 7.90 -2.56 25.44
CA ALA A 380 7.32 -1.57 26.35
C ALA A 380 5.82 -1.83 26.61
N LEU A 381 5.09 -2.23 25.55
CA LEU A 381 3.67 -2.62 25.67
C LEU A 381 3.51 -3.83 26.61
N VAL A 382 4.34 -4.86 26.48
CA VAL A 382 4.31 -6.04 27.37
C VAL A 382 4.58 -5.65 28.82
N ALA A 383 5.62 -4.83 29.05
CA ALA A 383 5.99 -4.39 30.41
C ALA A 383 4.84 -3.66 31.11
N ASP A 384 4.17 -2.76 30.39
CA ASP A 384 3.06 -1.96 30.95
C ASP A 384 1.72 -2.70 30.96
N ALA A 385 1.57 -3.76 30.16
CA ALA A 385 0.38 -4.61 30.18
C ALA A 385 0.25 -5.44 31.47
N GLY A 386 1.36 -5.71 32.15
CA GLY A 386 1.38 -6.49 33.39
C GLY A 386 1.05 -7.98 33.20
N VAL A 387 1.14 -8.50 31.97
CA VAL A 387 0.86 -9.90 31.64
C VAL A 387 2.12 -10.63 31.21
N LYS A 388 2.22 -11.91 31.57
CA LYS A 388 3.25 -12.80 31.03
C LYS A 388 2.84 -13.18 29.61
N VAL A 389 3.61 -12.73 28.64
CA VAL A 389 3.47 -13.16 27.25
C VAL A 389 4.55 -14.23 26.99
N ALA A 390 4.14 -15.39 26.44
CA ALA A 390 5.11 -16.41 26.05
C ALA A 390 6.04 -15.80 24.98
N ALA A 391 7.35 -16.01 25.16
CA ALA A 391 8.38 -15.54 24.24
C ALA A 391 8.28 -16.27 22.88
#